data_005ddc434b2181a6eb2bda9fb4cda8c9
#
_entry.id   005ddc434b2181a6eb2bda9fb4cda8c9
#
_cell.length_a   1.000
_cell.length_b   1.000
_cell.length_c   1.000
_cell.angle_alpha   90.00
_cell.angle_beta   90.00
_cell.angle_gamma   90.00
#
_symmetry.space_group_name_H-M   'P 1'
#
loop_
_entity.id
_entity.type
_entity.pdbx_description
1 polymer ?
#
loop_
_entity_poly.entity_id
_entity_poly.type
_entity_poly.pdbx_seq_one_letter_code
_entity_poly.pdbx_strand_id
1 'polypeptide(L)'
;MSEFKDILPLIVDPDTQSKALLRKLLTAFGVTRVMSAQATDDAMMMLRREKFSVVFLDEMAGPLKPLHFLKMLRRDQHSADASVPVVLVCAHADAAKITAARDAGMNDVISKPVNLPAIERQLRSALTPSRSFVVSKNFVGPDRRHMRDDRRQFGERPLRFDRRSKKSGAPAPDPKKF
;
A
#
# COMPACT_ATOMS: atom_id res chain seq x y z
N MET A 1 -9.44 25.97 -8.88
CA MET A 1 -8.98 25.62 -7.52
C MET A 1 -8.68 24.13 -7.52
N SER A 2 -7.53 23.70 -6.97
CA SER A 2 -7.18 22.27 -7.00
C SER A 2 -8.10 21.47 -6.07
N GLU A 3 -8.58 20.33 -6.55
CA GLU A 3 -9.38 19.33 -5.81
C GLU A 3 -8.64 18.81 -4.54
N PHE A 4 -7.30 18.84 -4.55
CA PHE A 4 -6.45 18.22 -3.52
C PHE A 4 -5.83 19.22 -2.53
N LYS A 5 -6.25 20.49 -2.54
CA LYS A 5 -5.66 21.54 -1.69
C LYS A 5 -5.75 21.26 -0.18
N ASP A 6 -6.81 20.58 0.25
CA ASP A 6 -7.10 20.28 1.66
C ASP A 6 -6.55 18.93 2.13
N ILE A 7 -5.90 18.18 1.21
CA ILE A 7 -5.20 16.94 1.57
C ILE A 7 -3.91 17.27 2.30
N LEU A 8 -3.70 16.62 3.44
CA LEU A 8 -2.46 16.67 4.21
C LEU A 8 -1.76 15.31 4.19
N PRO A 9 -0.85 15.05 3.25
CA PRO A 9 -0.06 13.83 3.22
C PRO A 9 1.13 13.89 4.17
N LEU A 10 1.50 12.73 4.72
CA LEU A 10 2.75 12.49 5.44
C LEU A 10 3.65 11.59 4.59
N ILE A 11 4.89 12.01 4.34
CA ILE A 11 5.92 11.21 3.67
C ILE A 11 6.88 10.70 4.75
N VAL A 12 7.06 9.39 4.84
CA VAL A 12 7.99 8.74 5.77
C VAL A 12 9.05 8.01 4.95
N ASP A 13 10.19 8.64 4.74
CA ASP A 13 11.26 8.15 3.88
C ASP A 13 12.61 8.65 4.42
N PRO A 14 13.62 7.80 4.65
CA PRO A 14 14.96 8.24 5.08
C PRO A 14 15.70 8.99 3.97
N ASP A 15 15.38 8.75 2.70
CA ASP A 15 16.07 9.35 1.56
C ASP A 15 15.51 10.73 1.22
N THR A 16 16.38 11.74 1.26
CA THR A 16 16.01 13.14 1.03
C THR A 16 15.61 13.42 -0.42
N GLN A 17 16.23 12.73 -1.40
CA GLN A 17 15.92 12.94 -2.81
C GLN A 17 14.55 12.32 -3.15
N SER A 18 14.28 11.13 -2.64
CA SER A 18 12.98 10.46 -2.75
C SER A 18 11.85 11.30 -2.15
N LYS A 19 12.05 11.83 -0.93
CA LYS A 19 11.10 12.78 -0.31
C LYS A 19 10.86 14.02 -1.16
N ALA A 20 11.93 14.61 -1.70
CA ALA A 20 11.82 15.82 -2.53
C ALA A 20 11.05 15.54 -3.83
N LEU A 21 11.30 14.39 -4.47
CA LEU A 21 10.57 13.96 -5.66
C LEU A 21 9.08 13.78 -5.35
N LEU A 22 8.75 13.00 -4.32
CA LEU A 22 7.37 12.74 -3.95
C LEU A 22 6.63 14.03 -3.57
N ARG A 23 7.29 14.96 -2.84
CA ARG A 23 6.75 16.28 -2.55
C ARG A 23 6.44 17.07 -3.83
N LYS A 24 7.36 17.09 -4.81
CA LYS A 24 7.13 17.76 -6.10
C LYS A 24 5.91 17.18 -6.84
N LEU A 25 5.76 15.86 -6.86
CA LEU A 25 4.62 15.21 -7.50
C LEU A 25 3.29 15.58 -6.80
N LEU A 26 3.26 15.58 -5.47
CA LEU A 26 2.09 15.99 -4.69
C LEU A 26 1.73 17.46 -4.94
N THR A 27 2.74 18.34 -4.95
CA THR A 27 2.55 19.78 -5.22
C THR A 27 2.04 20.03 -6.65
N ALA A 28 2.48 19.23 -7.63
CA ALA A 28 1.99 19.33 -9.01
C ALA A 28 0.47 19.08 -9.13
N PHE A 29 -0.11 18.28 -8.22
CA PHE A 29 -1.56 18.12 -8.11
C PHE A 29 -2.26 19.21 -7.28
N GLY A 30 -1.51 20.20 -6.77
CA GLY A 30 -2.04 21.32 -5.99
C GLY A 30 -2.22 21.05 -4.51
N VAL A 31 -1.55 20.00 -3.98
CA VAL A 31 -1.43 19.82 -2.53
C VAL A 31 -0.58 20.94 -1.96
N THR A 32 -1.13 21.70 -1.01
CA THR A 32 -0.48 22.91 -0.48
C THR A 32 0.41 22.64 0.72
N ARG A 33 0.08 21.65 1.54
CA ARG A 33 0.84 21.24 2.72
C ARG A 33 1.26 19.79 2.60
N VAL A 34 2.55 19.53 2.72
CA VAL A 34 3.12 18.18 2.72
C VAL A 34 4.06 18.06 3.91
N MET A 35 3.74 17.19 4.84
CA MET A 35 4.61 16.89 5.99
C MET A 35 5.55 15.73 5.67
N SER A 36 6.69 15.66 6.34
CA SER A 36 7.63 14.56 6.15
C SER A 36 8.36 14.21 7.43
N ALA A 37 8.57 12.91 7.61
CA ALA A 37 9.39 12.32 8.65
C ALA A 37 10.56 11.56 8.02
N GLN A 38 11.65 11.39 8.76
CA GLN A 38 12.81 10.64 8.32
C GLN A 38 12.76 9.19 8.79
N ALA A 39 12.07 8.97 9.90
CA ALA A 39 11.96 7.69 10.57
C ALA A 39 10.51 7.39 10.99
N THR A 40 10.23 6.13 11.25
CA THR A 40 8.92 5.67 11.72
C THR A 40 8.55 6.22 13.10
N ASP A 41 9.54 6.49 13.95
CA ASP A 41 9.32 7.06 15.29
C ASP A 41 8.84 8.50 15.20
N ASP A 42 9.48 9.31 14.36
CA ASP A 42 9.05 10.68 14.08
C ASP A 42 7.64 10.69 13.50
N ALA A 43 7.36 9.77 12.56
CA ALA A 43 6.05 9.62 11.97
C ALA A 43 4.97 9.29 13.00
N MET A 44 5.26 8.41 13.97
CA MET A 44 4.32 8.10 15.06
C MET A 44 4.02 9.31 15.92
N MET A 45 5.03 10.12 16.26
CA MET A 45 4.82 11.36 17.02
C MET A 45 3.94 12.35 16.27
N MET A 46 4.14 12.48 14.94
CA MET A 46 3.33 13.36 14.10
C MET A 46 1.87 12.87 14.00
N LEU A 47 1.66 11.55 13.82
CA LEU A 47 0.34 10.92 13.73
C LEU A 47 -0.48 11.01 15.03
N ARG A 48 0.18 11.19 16.17
CA ARG A 48 -0.49 11.49 17.45
C ARG A 48 -0.95 12.93 17.58
N ARG A 49 -0.28 13.86 16.90
CA ARG A 49 -0.54 15.30 17.02
C ARG A 49 -1.50 15.85 15.98
N GLU A 50 -1.52 15.28 14.79
CA GLU A 50 -2.27 15.81 13.65
C GLU A 50 -2.90 14.67 12.83
N LYS A 51 -4.08 14.93 12.26
CA LYS A 51 -4.74 14.02 11.31
C LYS A 51 -4.16 14.20 9.92
N PHE A 52 -3.72 13.11 9.33
CA PHE A 52 -3.23 13.08 7.97
C PHE A 52 -4.28 12.43 7.05
N SER A 53 -4.31 12.85 5.78
CA SER A 53 -5.21 12.28 4.78
C SER A 53 -4.67 10.99 4.18
N VAL A 54 -3.34 10.85 4.11
CA VAL A 54 -2.64 9.66 3.61
C VAL A 54 -1.19 9.65 4.11
N VAL A 55 -0.64 8.47 4.34
CA VAL A 55 0.77 8.25 4.70
C VAL A 55 1.44 7.47 3.58
N PHE A 56 2.50 8.04 2.99
CA PHE A 56 3.41 7.35 2.10
C PHE A 56 4.60 6.85 2.92
N LEU A 57 4.69 5.54 3.08
CA LEU A 57 5.70 4.89 3.94
C LEU A 57 6.70 4.16 3.08
N ASP A 58 7.96 4.59 3.10
CA ASP A 58 9.04 3.90 2.41
C ASP A 58 9.39 2.57 3.09
N GLU A 59 9.75 1.56 2.31
CA GLU A 59 10.10 0.24 2.84
C GLU A 59 11.38 0.23 3.69
N MET A 60 12.25 1.24 3.51
CA MET A 60 13.49 1.42 4.25
C MET A 60 13.34 2.34 5.47
N ALA A 61 12.14 2.90 5.69
CA ALA A 61 11.89 3.73 6.86
C ALA A 61 12.07 2.90 8.14
N GLY A 62 13.07 3.29 8.95
CA GLY A 62 13.40 2.63 10.21
C GLY A 62 13.05 3.51 11.42
N PRO A 63 13.31 3.04 12.65
CA PRO A 63 13.82 1.72 13.03
C PRO A 63 12.77 0.60 12.95
N LEU A 64 11.48 0.93 12.90
CA LEU A 64 10.41 -0.07 12.77
C LEU A 64 10.23 -0.48 11.32
N LYS A 65 10.18 -1.77 11.07
CA LYS A 65 9.79 -2.27 9.74
C LYS A 65 8.37 -1.81 9.38
N PRO A 66 8.06 -1.49 8.11
CA PRO A 66 6.78 -0.93 7.70
C PRO A 66 5.54 -1.68 8.20
N LEU A 67 5.56 -3.02 8.16
CA LEU A 67 4.44 -3.82 8.64
C LEU A 67 4.26 -3.76 10.16
N HIS A 68 5.36 -3.61 10.91
CA HIS A 68 5.32 -3.45 12.36
C HIS A 68 4.80 -2.05 12.73
N PHE A 69 5.35 -1.01 12.09
CA PHE A 69 4.86 0.35 12.24
C PHE A 69 3.34 0.43 12.01
N LEU A 70 2.85 -0.17 10.93
CA LEU A 70 1.42 -0.17 10.63
C LEU A 70 0.60 -0.85 11.73
N LYS A 71 1.04 -2.02 12.24
CA LYS A 71 0.35 -2.72 13.32
C LYS A 71 0.30 -1.89 14.61
N MET A 72 1.38 -1.17 14.91
CA MET A 72 1.43 -0.25 16.05
C MET A 72 0.47 0.91 15.84
N LEU A 73 0.51 1.57 14.68
CA LEU A 73 -0.38 2.68 14.35
C LEU A 73 -1.86 2.29 14.48
N ARG A 74 -2.24 1.13 13.95
CA ARG A 74 -3.65 0.64 14.00
C ARG A 74 -4.16 0.36 15.40
N ARG A 75 -3.28 0.19 16.38
CA ARG A 75 -3.60 -0.08 17.79
C ARG A 75 -3.29 1.10 18.70
N ASP A 76 -2.72 2.17 18.17
CA ASP A 76 -2.34 3.34 18.96
C ASP A 76 -3.58 4.16 19.31
N GLN A 77 -3.97 4.11 20.58
CA GLN A 77 -5.11 4.88 21.12
C GLN A 77 -4.84 6.39 21.18
N HIS A 78 -3.58 6.81 21.07
CA HIS A 78 -3.17 8.21 21.06
C HIS A 78 -3.05 8.78 19.65
N SER A 79 -3.19 7.96 18.61
CA SER A 79 -3.19 8.45 17.24
C SER A 79 -4.41 9.35 16.98
N ALA A 80 -4.19 10.48 16.33
CA ALA A 80 -5.28 11.37 15.91
C ALA A 80 -6.24 10.68 14.92
N ASP A 81 -5.73 9.74 14.11
CA ASP A 81 -6.51 8.85 13.25
C ASP A 81 -5.74 7.54 12.98
N ALA A 82 -6.04 6.50 13.74
CA ALA A 82 -5.45 5.17 13.55
C ALA A 82 -5.94 4.48 12.25
N SER A 83 -6.96 5.02 11.58
CA SER A 83 -7.51 4.50 10.32
C SER A 83 -6.90 5.16 9.08
N VAL A 84 -6.02 6.14 9.24
CA VAL A 84 -5.40 6.86 8.13
C VAL A 84 -4.89 5.91 7.04
N PRO A 85 -5.18 6.17 5.75
CA PRO A 85 -4.66 5.37 4.66
C PRO A 85 -3.12 5.34 4.65
N VAL A 86 -2.54 4.13 4.60
CA VAL A 86 -1.08 3.94 4.49
C VAL A 86 -0.76 3.23 3.20
N VAL A 87 0.12 3.85 2.41
CA VAL A 87 0.62 3.37 1.12
C VAL A 87 2.09 3.01 1.28
N LEU A 88 2.44 1.75 0.98
CA LEU A 88 3.85 1.33 0.97
C LEU A 88 4.51 1.80 -0.32
N VAL A 89 5.67 2.46 -0.20
CA VAL A 89 6.54 2.81 -1.33
C VAL A 89 7.77 1.91 -1.26
N CYS A 90 8.03 1.12 -2.30
CA CYS A 90 9.10 0.13 -2.29
C CYS A 90 9.84 0.04 -3.63
N ALA A 91 11.06 -0.50 -3.64
CA ALA A 91 11.82 -0.66 -4.88
C ALA A 91 11.17 -1.68 -5.82
N HIS A 92 10.66 -2.78 -5.27
CA HIS A 92 10.01 -3.85 -6.04
C HIS A 92 8.72 -4.28 -5.36
N ALA A 93 7.61 -4.23 -6.10
CA ALA A 93 6.28 -4.65 -5.65
C ALA A 93 5.94 -6.01 -6.27
N ASP A 94 6.54 -7.10 -5.76
CA ASP A 94 6.15 -8.45 -6.14
C ASP A 94 4.83 -8.88 -5.48
N ALA A 95 4.23 -9.96 -5.98
CA ALA A 95 2.94 -10.46 -5.50
C ALA A 95 2.97 -10.85 -4.01
N ALA A 96 4.11 -11.35 -3.51
CA ALA A 96 4.27 -11.73 -2.10
C ALA A 96 4.28 -10.49 -1.20
N LYS A 97 5.02 -9.45 -1.58
CA LYS A 97 5.08 -8.16 -0.85
C LYS A 97 3.72 -7.46 -0.85
N ILE A 98 3.03 -7.41 -2.00
CA ILE A 98 1.69 -6.83 -2.11
C ILE A 98 0.71 -7.58 -1.19
N THR A 99 0.77 -8.92 -1.18
CA THR A 99 -0.08 -9.73 -0.31
C THR A 99 0.22 -9.47 1.17
N ALA A 100 1.49 -9.46 1.56
CA ALA A 100 1.91 -9.20 2.93
C ALA A 100 1.51 -7.80 3.42
N ALA A 101 1.69 -6.78 2.58
CA ALA A 101 1.29 -5.41 2.86
C ALA A 101 -0.22 -5.29 3.08
N ARG A 102 -1.02 -5.86 2.16
CA ARG A 102 -2.47 -5.93 2.27
C ARG A 102 -2.91 -6.65 3.55
N ASP A 103 -2.29 -7.79 3.84
CA ASP A 103 -2.64 -8.61 5.00
C ASP A 103 -2.26 -7.93 6.33
N ALA A 104 -1.30 -7.02 6.30
CA ALA A 104 -0.99 -6.15 7.41
C ALA A 104 -1.96 -4.96 7.57
N GLY A 105 -2.81 -4.68 6.58
CA GLY A 105 -3.78 -3.58 6.60
C GLY A 105 -3.31 -2.31 5.90
N MET A 106 -2.34 -2.39 4.97
CA MET A 106 -2.00 -1.29 4.07
C MET A 106 -3.08 -1.09 3.03
N ASN A 107 -3.23 0.15 2.58
CA ASN A 107 -4.25 0.54 1.61
C ASN A 107 -3.80 0.28 0.18
N ASP A 108 -2.50 0.45 -0.10
CA ASP A 108 -1.92 0.20 -1.43
C ASP A 108 -0.40 0.00 -1.35
N VAL A 109 0.21 -0.41 -2.47
CA VAL A 109 1.65 -0.54 -2.67
C VAL A 109 2.04 0.16 -3.98
N ILE A 110 3.06 1.01 -3.93
CA ILE A 110 3.61 1.72 -5.09
C ILE A 110 5.07 1.31 -5.27
N SER A 111 5.44 0.90 -6.48
CA SER A 111 6.85 0.66 -6.84
C SER A 111 7.56 1.96 -7.22
N LYS A 112 8.83 2.09 -6.86
CA LYS A 112 9.72 3.13 -7.37
C LYS A 112 10.15 2.77 -8.81
N PRO A 113 10.29 3.72 -9.73
CA PRO A 113 10.09 5.16 -9.54
C PRO A 113 8.61 5.55 -9.42
N VAL A 114 8.31 6.40 -8.44
CA VAL A 114 6.94 6.90 -8.24
C VAL A 114 6.54 7.79 -9.42
N ASN A 115 5.35 7.60 -9.97
CA ASN A 115 4.84 8.32 -11.11
C ASN A 115 3.53 9.06 -10.81
N LEU A 116 3.17 10.03 -11.67
CA LEU A 116 1.98 10.86 -11.51
C LEU A 116 0.68 10.06 -11.42
N PRO A 117 0.40 9.05 -12.30
CA PRO A 117 -0.83 8.27 -12.20
C PRO A 117 -0.99 7.53 -10.86
N ALA A 118 0.11 6.99 -10.31
CA ALA A 118 0.08 6.33 -9.01
C ALA A 118 -0.27 7.32 -7.88
N ILE A 119 0.32 8.52 -7.89
CA ILE A 119 0.02 9.56 -6.91
C ILE A 119 -1.41 10.05 -7.04
N GLU A 120 -1.89 10.34 -8.26
CA GLU A 120 -3.28 10.76 -8.47
C GLU A 120 -4.28 9.77 -7.89
N ARG A 121 -4.08 8.48 -8.13
CA ARG A 121 -4.93 7.41 -7.58
C ARG A 121 -4.98 7.47 -6.05
N GLN A 122 -3.85 7.70 -5.39
CA GLN A 122 -3.81 7.80 -3.92
C GLN A 122 -4.51 9.06 -3.41
N LEU A 123 -4.31 10.19 -4.07
CA LEU A 123 -4.97 11.45 -3.70
C LEU A 123 -6.50 11.33 -3.86
N ARG A 124 -6.99 10.75 -4.95
CA ARG A 124 -8.42 10.48 -5.15
C ARG A 124 -8.97 9.52 -4.10
N SER A 125 -8.20 8.49 -3.75
CA SER A 125 -8.58 7.55 -2.69
C SER A 125 -8.67 8.24 -1.32
N ALA A 126 -7.82 9.22 -1.05
CA ALA A 126 -7.83 9.99 0.19
C ALA A 126 -9.04 10.94 0.32
N LEU A 127 -9.60 11.40 -0.82
CA LEU A 127 -10.83 12.20 -0.85
C LEU A 127 -12.09 11.36 -0.66
N THR A 128 -12.02 10.07 -0.98
CA THR A 128 -13.16 9.17 -0.83
C THR A 128 -13.30 8.78 0.64
N PRO A 129 -14.54 8.75 1.21
CA PRO A 129 -14.72 8.26 2.57
C PRO A 129 -14.00 6.94 2.78
N SER A 130 -13.20 6.85 3.85
CA SER A 130 -12.35 5.69 4.08
C SER A 130 -13.19 4.41 4.03
N ARG A 131 -12.69 3.40 3.30
CA ARG A 131 -13.30 2.07 3.24
C ARG A 131 -13.62 1.61 4.66
N SER A 132 -14.74 0.89 4.82
CA SER A 132 -15.13 0.34 6.12
C SER A 132 -13.93 -0.30 6.81
N PHE A 133 -13.64 0.16 8.01
CA PHE A 133 -12.49 -0.33 8.77
C PHE A 133 -12.93 -1.53 9.60
N VAL A 134 -12.29 -2.65 9.42
CA VAL A 134 -12.62 -3.88 10.14
C VAL A 134 -11.69 -4.02 11.33
N VAL A 135 -12.28 -4.12 12.52
CA VAL A 135 -11.55 -4.39 13.76
C VAL A 135 -11.92 -5.79 14.23
N SER A 136 -10.94 -6.69 14.26
CA SER A 136 -11.09 -8.04 14.81
C SER A 136 -9.90 -8.37 15.71
N LYS A 137 -9.97 -9.48 16.46
CA LYS A 137 -8.87 -9.92 17.35
C LYS A 137 -7.53 -10.03 16.61
N ASN A 138 -7.54 -10.46 15.35
CA ASN A 138 -6.34 -10.76 14.57
C ASN A 138 -6.04 -9.76 13.45
N PHE A 139 -6.97 -8.83 13.16
CA PHE A 139 -6.82 -7.89 12.06
C PHE A 139 -7.48 -6.55 12.38
N VAL A 140 -6.73 -5.49 12.16
CA VAL A 140 -7.23 -4.10 12.20
C VAL A 140 -6.77 -3.44 10.91
N GLY A 141 -7.72 -3.09 10.04
CA GLY A 141 -7.40 -2.49 8.74
C GLY A 141 -8.61 -2.33 7.84
N PRO A 142 -8.43 -1.79 6.63
CA PRO A 142 -9.52 -1.61 5.66
C PRO A 142 -10.14 -2.95 5.24
N ASP A 143 -11.44 -2.97 4.95
CA ASP A 143 -12.14 -4.18 4.51
C ASP A 143 -11.52 -4.72 3.22
N ARG A 144 -11.06 -5.97 3.27
CA ARG A 144 -10.36 -6.66 2.17
C ARG A 144 -11.29 -7.20 1.09
N ARG A 145 -12.60 -7.24 1.32
CA ARG A 145 -13.57 -7.92 0.44
C ARG A 145 -13.68 -7.27 -0.92
N HIS A 146 -13.42 -5.97 -1.02
CA HIS A 146 -13.46 -5.19 -2.26
C HIS A 146 -12.13 -5.13 -3.03
N MET A 147 -11.04 -5.67 -2.52
CA MET A 147 -9.74 -5.69 -3.21
C MET A 147 -9.63 -6.70 -4.37
N ARG A 148 -10.68 -7.46 -4.67
CA ARG A 148 -10.67 -8.43 -5.79
C ARG A 148 -10.68 -7.78 -7.17
N ASP A 149 -11.08 -6.51 -7.31
CA ASP A 149 -11.19 -5.83 -8.61
C ASP A 149 -9.89 -5.15 -9.08
N ASP A 150 -8.95 -4.83 -8.20
CA ASP A 150 -7.71 -4.13 -8.56
C ASP A 150 -6.67 -5.00 -9.32
N ARG A 151 -6.85 -6.33 -9.35
CA ARG A 151 -5.95 -7.21 -10.12
C ARG A 151 -5.98 -6.96 -11.63
N ARG A 152 -7.00 -6.29 -12.16
CA ARG A 152 -7.11 -5.96 -13.59
C ARG A 152 -6.22 -4.78 -14.01
N GLN A 153 -5.71 -3.99 -13.07
CA GLN A 153 -4.92 -2.79 -13.37
C GLN A 153 -3.40 -3.06 -13.48
N PHE A 154 -2.92 -4.19 -12.99
CA PHE A 154 -1.49 -4.53 -13.03
C PHE A 154 -1.07 -5.35 -14.27
N GLY A 155 -1.92 -5.47 -15.30
CA GLY A 155 -1.53 -6.01 -16.61
C GLY A 155 -1.16 -7.50 -16.65
N GLU A 156 -1.15 -8.21 -15.53
CA GLU A 156 -0.92 -9.64 -15.49
C GLU A 156 -2.24 -10.38 -15.73
N ARG A 157 -2.43 -10.85 -16.95
CA ARG A 157 -3.44 -11.89 -17.21
C ARG A 157 -3.12 -13.07 -16.28
N PRO A 158 -4.08 -13.50 -15.43
CA PRO A 158 -3.88 -14.74 -14.70
C PRO A 158 -3.68 -15.85 -15.72
N LEU A 159 -2.58 -16.56 -15.64
CA LEU A 159 -2.40 -17.82 -16.36
C LEU A 159 -3.61 -18.68 -15.97
N ARG A 160 -4.55 -18.82 -16.91
CA ARG A 160 -5.65 -19.78 -16.76
C ARG A 160 -5.01 -21.16 -16.76
N PHE A 161 -4.82 -21.71 -15.59
CA PHE A 161 -4.58 -23.14 -15.46
C PHE A 161 -5.87 -23.82 -15.88
N ASP A 162 -5.90 -24.25 -17.15
CA ASP A 162 -7.00 -25.05 -17.68
C ASP A 162 -7.01 -26.42 -17.00
N ARG A 163 -7.90 -26.60 -16.03
CA ARG A 163 -8.10 -27.87 -15.33
C ARG A 163 -8.76 -28.94 -16.23
N ARG A 164 -8.95 -28.68 -17.52
CA ARG A 164 -9.59 -29.62 -18.45
C ARG A 164 -8.64 -30.54 -19.20
N SER A 165 -7.31 -30.38 -19.08
CA SER A 165 -6.35 -31.26 -19.76
C SER A 165 -6.03 -32.59 -19.04
N LYS A 166 -6.80 -32.99 -18.02
CA LYS A 166 -6.71 -34.33 -17.42
C LYS A 166 -7.87 -35.18 -17.82
N LYS A 167 -8.12 -35.39 -19.11
CA LYS A 167 -8.91 -36.51 -19.66
C LYS A 167 -8.49 -36.75 -21.11
N SER A 168 -7.28 -37.25 -21.33
CA SER A 168 -6.97 -38.09 -22.46
C SER A 168 -5.96 -39.12 -21.95
N GLY A 169 -6.46 -40.30 -21.66
CA GLY A 169 -5.68 -41.45 -21.28
C GLY A 169 -4.80 -41.88 -22.45
N ALA A 170 -3.49 -41.76 -22.28
CA ALA A 170 -2.55 -42.58 -23.02
C ALA A 170 -2.14 -43.74 -22.12
N PRO A 171 -2.17 -45.00 -22.59
CA PRO A 171 -1.76 -46.14 -21.78
C PRO A 171 -0.24 -46.09 -21.52
N ALA A 172 0.13 -46.49 -20.31
CA ALA A 172 1.53 -46.63 -19.91
C ALA A 172 2.28 -47.64 -20.80
N PRO A 173 3.54 -47.38 -21.16
CA PRO A 173 4.37 -48.39 -21.90
C PRO A 173 4.68 -49.59 -20.99
N ASP A 174 4.55 -50.79 -21.58
CA ASP A 174 4.81 -52.10 -21.00
C ASP A 174 6.30 -52.21 -20.62
N PRO A 175 6.66 -52.59 -19.36
CA PRO A 175 8.03 -52.69 -18.91
C PRO A 175 8.76 -53.99 -19.33
N LYS A 176 8.25 -54.75 -20.29
CA LYS A 176 8.87 -56.02 -20.75
C LYS A 176 9.29 -56.02 -22.22
N LYS A 177 10.00 -55.00 -22.65
CA LYS A 177 10.78 -55.05 -23.89
C LYS A 177 11.99 -54.12 -23.71
N PHE A 178 13.03 -54.69 -23.17
CA PHE A 178 14.49 -54.65 -23.46
C PHE A 178 15.25 -55.26 -22.30
#